data_7068610fcaf42e18fc06322bf0342c90
#
_entry.id   7068610fcaf42e18fc06322bf0342c90
#
_cell.length_a   1.000
_cell.length_b   1.000
_cell.length_c   1.000
_cell.angle_alpha   90.00
_cell.angle_beta   90.00
_cell.angle_gamma   90.00
#
_symmetry.space_group_name_H-M   'P 1'
#
loop_
_entity.id
_entity.type
_entity.pdbx_description
1 polymer ?
#
loop_
_entity_poly.entity_id
_entity_poly.type
_entity_poly.pdbx_seq_one_letter_code
_entity_poly.pdbx_strand_id
1 'polypeptide(L)'
;MVKTEVPDSIRELLPLTAAVFYILFVLAEGEKHGYAIMKEVETVSGGQFIMGPGTLYTTIQRLLELGLIEETSTSSDSERRRRFYRLSRRGRQTLEAELSRMESLVRSAQRRKLVTP
;
A
#
# COMPACT_ATOMS: atom_id res chain seq x y z
N MET A 1 7.76 -22.58 13.72
CA MET A 1 7.17 -21.27 13.46
C MET A 1 5.83 -21.41 12.77
N VAL A 2 4.81 -20.93 13.43
CA VAL A 2 3.47 -21.03 12.86
C VAL A 2 3.28 -19.88 11.89
N LYS A 3 3.07 -20.22 10.65
CA LYS A 3 2.76 -19.24 9.65
C LYS A 3 1.30 -18.85 9.83
N THR A 4 1.05 -17.59 10.09
CA THR A 4 -0.32 -17.10 10.17
C THR A 4 -0.95 -17.24 8.77
N GLU A 5 -2.05 -17.98 8.71
CA GLU A 5 -2.73 -18.14 7.44
C GLU A 5 -3.32 -16.81 7.00
N VAL A 6 -3.13 -16.52 5.72
CA VAL A 6 -3.72 -15.33 5.12
C VAL A 6 -5.19 -15.62 4.85
N PRO A 7 -6.12 -14.80 5.37
CA PRO A 7 -7.53 -15.01 5.08
C PRO A 7 -7.80 -15.04 3.58
N ASP A 8 -8.75 -15.86 3.15
CA ASP A 8 -9.10 -16.00 1.74
C ASP A 8 -9.47 -14.65 1.12
N SER A 9 -10.19 -13.81 1.88
CA SER A 9 -10.59 -12.49 1.38
C SER A 9 -9.42 -11.58 1.07
N ILE A 10 -8.29 -11.77 1.75
CA ILE A 10 -7.05 -11.04 1.46
C ILE A 10 -6.31 -11.69 0.30
N ARG A 11 -6.26 -13.03 0.31
CA ARG A 11 -5.57 -13.79 -0.73
C ARG A 11 -6.13 -13.47 -2.12
N GLU A 12 -7.43 -13.26 -2.21
CA GLU A 12 -8.09 -12.92 -3.47
C GLU A 12 -7.65 -11.56 -4.02
N LEU A 13 -7.11 -10.69 -3.17
CA LEU A 13 -6.64 -9.38 -3.60
C LEU A 13 -5.23 -9.45 -4.20
N LEU A 14 -4.51 -10.55 -3.99
CA LEU A 14 -3.12 -10.66 -4.40
C LEU A 14 -3.00 -11.32 -5.77
N PRO A 15 -2.01 -10.97 -6.58
CA PRO A 15 -1.04 -9.89 -6.33
C PRO A 15 -1.68 -8.51 -6.47
N LEU A 16 -1.15 -7.55 -5.74
CA LEU A 16 -1.64 -6.18 -5.80
C LEU A 16 -1.15 -5.48 -7.06
N THR A 17 -1.95 -4.53 -7.55
CA THR A 17 -1.45 -3.63 -8.60
C THR A 17 -0.38 -2.73 -8.01
N ALA A 18 0.45 -2.15 -8.86
CA ALA A 18 1.51 -1.24 -8.40
C ALA A 18 0.91 -0.07 -7.61
N ALA A 19 -0.16 0.53 -8.14
CA ALA A 19 -0.79 1.68 -7.46
C ALA A 19 -1.24 1.31 -6.06
N VAL A 20 -1.93 0.19 -5.90
CA VAL A 20 -2.41 -0.26 -4.60
C VAL A 20 -1.24 -0.57 -3.68
N PHE A 21 -0.25 -1.31 -4.17
CA PHE A 21 0.90 -1.67 -3.36
C PHE A 21 1.61 -0.44 -2.80
N TYR A 22 1.93 0.52 -3.67
CA TYR A 22 2.68 1.69 -3.23
C TYR A 22 1.89 2.55 -2.24
N ILE A 23 0.59 2.70 -2.43
CA ILE A 23 -0.22 3.48 -1.49
C ILE A 23 -0.22 2.81 -0.11
N LEU A 24 -0.47 1.50 -0.06
CA LEU A 24 -0.44 0.79 1.22
C LEU A 24 0.94 0.87 1.85
N PHE A 25 1.99 0.74 1.04
CA PHE A 25 3.36 0.77 1.53
C PHE A 25 3.70 2.09 2.21
N VAL A 26 3.38 3.22 1.57
CA VAL A 26 3.72 4.52 2.17
C VAL A 26 2.83 4.85 3.36
N LEU A 27 1.60 4.35 3.40
CA LEU A 27 0.72 4.57 4.54
C LEU A 27 1.12 3.71 5.75
N ALA A 28 1.96 2.70 5.55
CA ALA A 28 2.44 1.88 6.67
C ALA A 28 3.27 2.69 7.66
N GLU A 29 3.84 3.80 7.22
CA GLU A 29 4.64 4.67 8.09
C GLU A 29 3.78 5.60 8.95
N GLY A 30 2.52 5.80 8.58
CA GLY A 30 1.62 6.69 9.31
C GLY A 30 0.62 7.34 8.37
N GLU A 31 -0.31 8.08 8.94
CA GLU A 31 -1.32 8.71 8.12
C GLU A 31 -0.74 9.83 7.26
N LYS A 32 -1.33 10.02 6.09
CA LYS A 32 -0.88 11.04 5.14
C LYS A 32 -2.07 11.57 4.36
N HIS A 33 -1.96 12.81 3.91
CA HIS A 33 -2.93 13.36 2.96
C HIS A 33 -2.53 12.95 1.54
N GLY A 34 -3.49 13.11 0.59
CA GLY A 34 -3.29 12.60 -0.77
C GLY A 34 -2.03 13.10 -1.47
N TYR A 35 -1.75 14.39 -1.33
CA TYR A 35 -0.55 14.94 -1.98
C TYR A 35 0.73 14.30 -1.43
N ALA A 36 0.80 14.10 -0.12
CA ALA A 36 1.96 13.46 0.49
C ALA A 36 2.08 12.01 0.01
N ILE A 37 0.96 11.31 -0.18
CA ILE A 37 0.99 9.96 -0.72
C ILE A 37 1.64 9.96 -2.10
N MET A 38 1.23 10.87 -2.99
CA MET A 38 1.82 10.96 -4.33
C MET A 38 3.32 11.18 -4.28
N LYS A 39 3.76 12.12 -3.46
CA LYS A 39 5.18 12.46 -3.34
C LYS A 39 5.98 11.29 -2.79
N GLU A 40 5.47 10.64 -1.77
CA GLU A 40 6.15 9.49 -1.15
C GLU A 40 6.24 8.31 -2.11
N VAL A 41 5.20 8.06 -2.89
CA VAL A 41 5.20 6.97 -3.88
C VAL A 41 6.30 7.22 -4.91
N GLU A 42 6.42 8.45 -5.39
CA GLU A 42 7.47 8.79 -6.33
C GLU A 42 8.85 8.54 -5.72
N THR A 43 9.05 8.97 -4.47
CA THR A 43 10.33 8.81 -3.78
C THR A 43 10.66 7.34 -3.54
N VAL A 44 9.71 6.57 -3.00
CA VAL A 44 9.92 5.17 -2.66
C VAL A 44 10.19 4.33 -3.90
N SER A 45 9.56 4.65 -5.01
CA SER A 45 9.76 3.92 -6.26
C SER A 45 11.01 4.36 -7.02
N GLY A 46 11.76 5.34 -6.48
CA GLY A 46 12.92 5.88 -7.19
C GLY A 46 12.54 6.57 -8.49
N GLY A 47 11.36 7.16 -8.53
CA GLY A 47 10.85 7.81 -9.73
C GLY A 47 10.30 6.85 -10.78
N GLN A 48 10.30 5.55 -10.52
CA GLN A 48 9.83 4.56 -11.48
C GLN A 48 8.31 4.53 -11.60
N PHE A 49 7.62 4.91 -10.53
CA PHE A 49 6.17 4.93 -10.54
C PHE A 49 5.68 6.31 -10.12
N ILE A 50 5.09 7.03 -11.07
CA ILE A 50 4.56 8.37 -10.85
C ILE A 50 3.04 8.30 -11.01
N MET A 51 2.34 8.71 -9.95
CA MET A 51 0.90 8.62 -9.90
C MET A 51 0.31 10.02 -10.01
N GLY A 52 -0.56 10.21 -11.00
CA GLY A 52 -1.29 11.47 -11.12
C GLY A 52 -2.47 11.54 -10.16
N PRO A 53 -3.06 12.74 -10.00
CA PRO A 53 -4.20 12.89 -9.08
C PRO A 53 -5.38 11.99 -9.42
N GLY A 54 -5.69 11.79 -10.70
CA GLY A 54 -6.80 10.93 -11.09
C GLY A 54 -6.60 9.51 -10.63
N THR A 55 -5.44 8.93 -10.92
CA THR A 55 -5.12 7.57 -10.49
C THR A 55 -5.09 7.47 -8.98
N LEU A 56 -4.51 8.47 -8.31
CA LEU A 56 -4.46 8.49 -6.86
C LEU A 56 -5.85 8.39 -6.23
N TYR A 57 -6.73 9.32 -6.61
CA TYR A 57 -8.03 9.39 -5.92
C TYR A 57 -8.97 8.27 -6.32
N THR A 58 -8.86 7.76 -7.55
CA THR A 58 -9.61 6.57 -7.96
C THR A 58 -9.16 5.37 -7.14
N THR A 59 -7.86 5.21 -6.95
CA THR A 59 -7.32 4.10 -6.18
C THR A 59 -7.67 4.23 -4.70
N ILE A 60 -7.57 5.45 -4.14
CA ILE A 60 -7.96 5.70 -2.76
C ILE A 60 -9.42 5.32 -2.54
N GLN A 61 -10.30 5.72 -3.44
CA GLN A 61 -11.72 5.39 -3.33
C GLN A 61 -11.93 3.89 -3.28
N ARG A 62 -11.23 3.16 -4.15
CA ARG A 62 -11.33 1.71 -4.16
C ARG A 62 -10.80 1.09 -2.86
N LEU A 63 -9.69 1.61 -2.34
CA LEU A 63 -9.13 1.10 -1.09
C LEU A 63 -10.04 1.35 0.10
N LEU A 64 -10.73 2.48 0.10
CA LEU A 64 -11.75 2.76 1.12
C LEU A 64 -12.90 1.77 1.02
N GLU A 65 -13.36 1.48 -0.20
CA GLU A 65 -14.44 0.52 -0.42
C GLU A 65 -14.04 -0.88 0.01
N LEU A 66 -12.79 -1.26 -0.21
CA LEU A 66 -12.28 -2.57 0.19
C LEU A 66 -11.96 -2.65 1.68
N GLY A 67 -12.03 -1.53 2.39
CA GLY A 67 -11.71 -1.50 3.81
C GLY A 67 -10.23 -1.63 4.12
N LEU A 68 -9.37 -1.30 3.16
CA LEU A 68 -7.91 -1.41 3.35
C LEU A 68 -7.30 -0.15 3.93
N ILE A 69 -7.96 0.98 3.76
CA ILE A 69 -7.56 2.24 4.36
C ILE A 69 -8.78 2.91 4.98
N GLU A 70 -8.52 3.86 5.85
CA GLU A 70 -9.56 4.64 6.52
C GLU A 70 -9.26 6.11 6.35
N GLU A 71 -10.31 6.90 6.16
CA GLU A 71 -10.15 8.34 6.14
C GLU A 71 -10.17 8.85 7.57
N THR A 72 -9.20 9.71 7.89
CA THR A 72 -9.13 10.32 9.21
C THR A 72 -9.37 11.81 9.06
N SER A 73 -10.20 12.35 9.94
CA SER A 73 -10.48 13.78 9.94
C SER A 73 -9.62 14.43 11.00
N THR A 74 -8.42 14.86 10.63
CA THR A 74 -7.48 15.39 11.60
C THR A 74 -7.22 16.87 11.44
N SER A 75 -7.71 17.48 10.38
CA SER A 75 -7.44 18.89 10.15
C SER A 75 -8.43 19.75 10.92
N SER A 76 -7.96 20.49 11.89
CA SER A 76 -8.72 21.53 12.55
C SER A 76 -8.71 22.83 11.73
N ASP A 77 -8.02 22.84 10.61
CA ASP A 77 -7.90 24.00 9.76
C ASP A 77 -9.09 24.06 8.83
N SER A 78 -10.03 24.95 9.14
CA SER A 78 -11.25 25.10 8.39
C SER A 78 -11.04 25.66 6.98
N GLU A 79 -9.90 26.23 6.71
CA GLU A 79 -9.62 26.83 5.40
C GLU A 79 -9.14 25.82 4.38
N ARG A 80 -8.55 24.71 4.82
CA ARG A 80 -8.05 23.67 3.93
C ARG A 80 -8.38 22.31 4.51
N ARG A 81 -9.56 21.83 4.19
CA ARG A 81 -9.95 20.49 4.58
C ARG A 81 -9.12 19.49 3.81
N ARG A 82 -8.01 19.08 4.39
CA ARG A 82 -7.22 18.00 3.83
C ARG A 82 -7.73 16.69 4.37
N ARG A 83 -7.98 15.78 3.46
CA ARG A 83 -8.37 14.43 3.85
C ARG A 83 -7.11 13.63 4.09
N PHE A 84 -7.03 13.06 5.28
CA PHE A 84 -5.93 12.18 5.65
C PHE A 84 -6.40 10.74 5.62
N TYR A 85 -5.48 9.85 5.34
CA TYR A 85 -5.76 8.42 5.21
C TYR A 85 -4.74 7.63 6.01
N ARG A 86 -5.15 6.48 6.50
CA ARG A 86 -4.25 5.57 7.20
C ARG A 86 -4.60 4.14 6.84
N LEU A 87 -3.66 3.22 7.07
CA LEU A 87 -3.95 1.80 6.90
C LEU A 87 -4.96 1.36 7.93
N SER A 88 -5.93 0.56 7.49
CA SER A 88 -6.75 -0.20 8.42
C SER A 88 -5.96 -1.44 8.83
N ARG A 89 -6.49 -2.19 9.79
CA ARG A 89 -5.93 -3.47 10.17
C ARG A 89 -5.87 -4.41 8.95
N ARG A 90 -6.96 -4.44 8.19
CA ARG A 90 -7.05 -5.26 6.99
C ARG A 90 -6.02 -4.82 5.94
N GLY A 91 -5.80 -3.52 5.79
CA GLY A 91 -4.79 -3.00 4.87
C GLY A 91 -3.39 -3.42 5.26
N ARG A 92 -3.07 -3.39 6.55
CA ARG A 92 -1.77 -3.83 7.03
C ARG A 92 -1.57 -5.33 6.77
N GLN A 93 -2.60 -6.13 7.05
CA GLN A 93 -2.52 -7.57 6.78
C GLN A 93 -2.32 -7.85 5.29
N THR A 94 -3.00 -7.08 4.44
CA THR A 94 -2.87 -7.22 2.98
C THR A 94 -1.46 -6.87 2.52
N LEU A 95 -0.91 -5.77 3.02
CA LEU A 95 0.45 -5.36 2.68
C LEU A 95 1.46 -6.40 3.14
N GLU A 96 1.32 -6.90 4.37
CA GLU A 96 2.23 -7.91 4.91
C GLU A 96 2.18 -9.20 4.10
N ALA A 97 0.98 -9.61 3.68
CA ALA A 97 0.84 -10.80 2.85
C ALA A 97 1.52 -10.62 1.49
N GLU A 98 1.39 -9.44 0.90
CA GLU A 98 2.03 -9.17 -0.38
C GLU A 98 3.56 -9.14 -0.25
N LEU A 99 4.07 -8.51 0.80
CA LEU A 99 5.51 -8.48 1.04
C LEU A 99 6.06 -9.88 1.29
N SER A 100 5.32 -10.71 2.00
CA SER A 100 5.72 -12.10 2.23
C SER A 100 5.77 -12.89 0.92
N ARG A 101 4.80 -12.65 0.04
CA ARG A 101 4.78 -13.27 -1.29
C ARG A 101 6.01 -12.85 -2.09
N MET A 102 6.32 -11.55 -2.07
CA MET A 102 7.49 -11.01 -2.78
C MET A 102 8.79 -11.60 -2.23
N GLU A 103 8.90 -11.71 -0.92
CA GLU A 103 10.08 -12.27 -0.29
C GLU A 103 10.30 -13.72 -0.72
N SER A 104 9.23 -14.51 -0.78
CA SER A 104 9.32 -15.89 -1.25
C SER A 104 9.81 -15.98 -2.69
N LEU A 105 9.34 -15.05 -3.54
CA LEU A 105 9.79 -15.01 -4.92
C LEU A 105 11.26 -14.64 -5.03
N VAL A 106 11.72 -13.69 -4.23
CA VAL A 106 13.13 -13.30 -4.21
C VAL A 106 14.00 -14.49 -3.78
N ARG A 107 13.59 -15.21 -2.74
CA ARG A 107 14.32 -16.40 -2.29
C ARG A 107 14.39 -17.45 -3.39
N SER A 108 13.28 -17.65 -4.10
CA SER A 108 13.27 -18.58 -5.24
C SER A 108 14.22 -18.13 -6.32
N ALA A 109 14.25 -16.82 -6.62
CA ALA A 109 15.16 -16.26 -7.61
C ALA A 109 16.62 -16.44 -7.21
N GLN A 110 16.92 -16.32 -5.92
CA GLN A 110 18.27 -16.54 -5.39
C GLN A 110 18.71 -17.99 -5.60
N ARG A 111 17.82 -18.94 -5.31
CA ARG A 111 18.12 -20.37 -5.52
C ARG A 111 18.33 -20.67 -7.00
N ARG A 112 17.67 -19.93 -7.88
CA ARG A 112 17.82 -20.08 -9.34
C ARG A 112 18.97 -19.24 -9.89
N LYS A 113 19.69 -18.55 -9.02
CA LYS A 113 20.84 -17.70 -9.36
C LYS A 113 20.47 -16.54 -10.29
N LEU A 114 19.23 -16.05 -10.16
CA LEU A 114 18.76 -14.90 -10.92
C LEU A 114 19.13 -13.60 -10.25
N VAL A 115 19.27 -13.61 -8.93
CA VAL A 115 19.72 -12.45 -8.14
C VAL A 115 20.70 -12.96 -7.09
N THR A 116 21.60 -12.08 -6.64
CA THR A 116 22.55 -12.43 -5.57
C THR A 116 21.84 -12.37 -4.22
N PRO A 117 22.26 -13.23 -3.28
CA PRO A 117 21.71 -13.21 -1.92
C PRO A 117 22.03 -11.91 -1.20
#